data_eae2aab3f22e400546fde49937ea45c9
#
_entry.id   eae2aab3f22e400546fde49937ea45c9
#
_cell.length_a   1.000
_cell.length_b   1.000
_cell.length_c   1.000
_cell.angle_alpha   90.00
_cell.angle_beta   90.00
_cell.angle_gamma   90.00
#
_symmetry.space_group_name_H-M   'P 1'
#
loop_
_entity.id
_entity.type
_entity.pdbx_description
1 polymer ?
#
loop_
_entity_poly.entity_id
_entity_poly.type
_entity_poly.pdbx_seq_one_letter_code
_entity_poly.pdbx_strand_id
1 'polypeptide(L)'
;MDKKLKNLTFTALLAAMITIFTAYICHIPVGSNGGYIHFGDSLIYIAACLLPWPYAMAAAAIGGGLADILTAPIWAPATIIIKALISIPFTNKSSKIVTARNVISTIIAFVISATGYAIAEAVITQTNILVVLPASVPGSVIQSGGSAIIFIILGLVLDKMGFKKRFFNQEA
;
A
#
# COMPACT_ATOMS: atom_id res chain seq x y z
N MET A 1 23.28 6.79 -13.39
CA MET A 1 22.14 5.90 -13.81
C MET A 1 21.04 6.78 -14.31
N ASP A 2 20.52 6.50 -15.50
CA ASP A 2 19.40 7.26 -16.06
C ASP A 2 18.21 7.29 -15.09
N LYS A 3 17.52 8.43 -15.01
CA LYS A 3 16.40 8.67 -14.08
C LYS A 3 15.27 7.67 -14.29
N LYS A 4 14.98 7.32 -15.54
CA LYS A 4 13.97 6.32 -15.89
C LYS A 4 14.37 4.93 -15.39
N LEU A 5 15.63 4.52 -15.64
CA LEU A 5 16.15 3.23 -15.19
C LEU A 5 16.13 3.15 -13.65
N LYS A 6 16.53 4.21 -12.97
CA LYS A 6 16.45 4.29 -11.50
C LYS A 6 15.03 4.07 -10.98
N ASN A 7 14.05 4.80 -11.53
CA ASN A 7 12.66 4.66 -11.12
C ASN A 7 12.13 3.23 -11.36
N LEU A 8 12.46 2.62 -12.51
CA LEU A 8 12.08 1.23 -12.82
C LEU A 8 12.69 0.23 -11.84
N THR A 9 13.99 0.39 -11.51
CA THR A 9 14.68 -0.48 -10.55
C THR A 9 14.04 -0.39 -9.16
N PHE A 10 13.78 0.84 -8.68
CA PHE A 10 13.12 1.01 -7.39
C PHE A 10 11.66 0.52 -7.40
N THR A 11 10.95 0.67 -8.52
CA THR A 11 9.60 0.11 -8.68
C THR A 11 9.61 -1.40 -8.53
N ALA A 12 10.51 -2.08 -9.23
CA ALA A 12 10.63 -3.54 -9.15
C ALA A 12 11.02 -4.02 -7.74
N LEU A 13 12.01 -3.35 -7.12
CA LEU A 13 12.45 -3.68 -5.76
C LEU A 13 11.31 -3.50 -4.75
N LEU A 14 10.61 -2.36 -4.80
CA LEU A 14 9.51 -2.07 -3.89
C LEU A 14 8.32 -2.99 -4.14
N ALA A 15 8.00 -3.32 -5.40
CA ALA A 15 6.96 -4.31 -5.71
C ALA A 15 7.29 -5.68 -5.08
N ALA A 16 8.53 -6.15 -5.23
CA ALA A 16 8.97 -7.41 -4.60
C ALA A 16 8.87 -7.36 -3.06
N MET A 17 9.31 -6.25 -2.44
CA MET A 17 9.19 -6.07 -0.99
C MET A 17 7.71 -6.04 -0.55
N ILE A 18 6.83 -5.33 -1.27
CA ILE A 18 5.40 -5.30 -0.99
C ILE A 18 4.83 -6.71 -1.08
N THR A 19 5.17 -7.48 -2.12
CA THR A 19 4.73 -8.88 -2.28
C THR A 19 5.12 -9.73 -1.07
N ILE A 20 6.40 -9.71 -0.70
CA ILE A 20 6.92 -10.52 0.42
C ILE A 20 6.27 -10.10 1.74
N PHE A 21 6.18 -8.81 2.00
CA PHE A 21 5.58 -8.29 3.23
C PHE A 21 4.09 -8.61 3.34
N THR A 22 3.37 -8.53 2.24
CA THR A 22 1.93 -8.81 2.19
C THR A 22 1.64 -10.31 2.28
N ALA A 23 2.39 -11.14 1.54
CA ALA A 23 2.10 -12.56 1.44
C ALA A 23 2.61 -13.37 2.64
N TYR A 24 3.73 -12.97 3.26
CA TYR A 24 4.45 -13.82 4.20
C TYR A 24 4.74 -13.18 5.55
N ILE A 25 4.88 -11.84 5.62
CA ILE A 25 5.22 -11.15 6.87
C ILE A 25 3.95 -10.59 7.50
N CYS A 26 3.62 -11.05 8.71
CA CYS A 26 2.38 -10.67 9.43
C CYS A 26 1.11 -10.92 8.61
N HIS A 27 1.05 -12.03 7.89
CA HIS A 27 -0.12 -12.49 7.16
C HIS A 27 -1.08 -13.19 8.13
N ILE A 28 -2.16 -12.50 8.53
CA ILE A 28 -3.13 -12.99 9.52
C ILE A 28 -4.46 -13.27 8.82
N PRO A 29 -4.83 -14.55 8.59
CA PRO A 29 -6.12 -14.88 7.98
C PRO A 29 -7.30 -14.39 8.81
N VAL A 30 -8.31 -13.83 8.16
CA VAL A 30 -9.55 -13.37 8.78
C VAL A 30 -10.76 -13.71 7.91
N GLY A 31 -11.84 -14.11 8.57
CA GLY A 31 -13.06 -14.52 7.87
C GLY A 31 -12.96 -15.89 7.21
N SER A 32 -14.06 -16.29 6.57
CA SER A 32 -14.18 -17.58 5.87
C SER A 32 -14.01 -17.45 4.35
N ASN A 33 -13.88 -16.23 3.85
CA ASN A 33 -13.81 -15.90 2.41
C ASN A 33 -12.38 -15.78 1.86
N GLY A 34 -11.37 -16.23 2.63
CA GLY A 34 -9.95 -16.18 2.24
C GLY A 34 -9.30 -14.79 2.36
N GLY A 35 -9.96 -13.85 3.04
CA GLY A 35 -9.36 -12.55 3.38
C GLY A 35 -8.29 -12.66 4.46
N TYR A 36 -7.40 -11.66 4.54
CA TYR A 36 -6.35 -11.60 5.54
C TYR A 36 -5.93 -10.14 5.86
N ILE A 37 -5.37 -9.95 7.05
CA ILE A 37 -4.79 -8.68 7.49
C ILE A 37 -3.27 -8.76 7.33
N HIS A 38 -2.67 -7.68 6.81
CA HIS A 38 -1.23 -7.54 6.63
C HIS A 38 -0.80 -6.08 6.78
N PHE A 39 0.49 -5.83 6.93
CA PHE A 39 1.03 -4.48 7.03
C PHE A 39 1.85 -4.04 5.80
N GLY A 40 1.70 -4.75 4.67
CA GLY A 40 2.36 -4.42 3.41
C GLY A 40 2.02 -3.04 2.84
N ASP A 41 0.88 -2.47 3.21
CA ASP A 41 0.47 -1.12 2.80
C ASP A 41 1.45 -0.03 3.29
N SER A 42 2.17 -0.27 4.40
CA SER A 42 3.24 0.63 4.86
C SER A 42 4.32 0.84 3.80
N LEU A 43 4.68 -0.21 3.07
CA LEU A 43 5.66 -0.14 1.97
C LEU A 43 5.08 0.53 0.73
N ILE A 44 3.78 0.41 0.48
CA ILE A 44 3.08 1.16 -0.58
C ILE A 44 3.15 2.66 -0.27
N TYR A 45 2.91 3.07 0.97
CA TYR A 45 3.02 4.47 1.38
C TYR A 45 4.45 5.01 1.25
N ILE A 46 5.45 4.21 1.61
CA ILE A 46 6.87 4.54 1.40
C ILE A 46 7.16 4.69 -0.11
N ALA A 47 6.72 3.74 -0.94
CA ALA A 47 6.90 3.80 -2.39
C ALA A 47 6.29 5.07 -2.99
N ALA A 48 5.08 5.44 -2.56
CA ALA A 48 4.38 6.64 -3.02
C ALA A 48 5.04 7.96 -2.56
N CYS A 49 5.81 7.92 -1.45
CA CYS A 49 6.61 9.06 -1.00
C CYS A 49 7.97 9.17 -1.70
N LEU A 50 8.47 8.09 -2.29
CA LEU A 50 9.78 8.04 -2.96
C LEU A 50 9.68 8.21 -4.47
N LEU A 51 8.74 7.52 -5.10
CA LEU A 51 8.61 7.42 -6.55
C LEU A 51 7.61 8.43 -7.13
N PRO A 52 7.77 8.86 -8.38
CA PRO A 52 6.71 9.52 -9.13
C PRO A 52 5.46 8.63 -9.18
N TRP A 53 4.27 9.26 -9.16
CA TRP A 53 2.99 8.56 -9.03
C TRP A 53 2.77 7.36 -9.98
N PRO A 54 3.15 7.37 -11.28
CA PRO A 54 2.93 6.21 -12.13
C PRO A 54 3.75 4.99 -11.69
N TYR A 55 4.97 5.23 -11.22
CA TYR A 55 5.88 4.20 -10.72
C TYR A 55 5.43 3.66 -9.35
N ALA A 56 4.95 4.55 -8.48
CA ALA A 56 4.39 4.16 -7.19
C ALA A 56 3.13 3.30 -7.34
N MET A 57 2.22 3.70 -8.25
CA MET A 57 1.02 2.92 -8.58
C MET A 57 1.39 1.55 -9.14
N ALA A 58 2.38 1.49 -10.04
CA ALA A 58 2.85 0.21 -10.60
C ALA A 58 3.44 -0.69 -9.51
N ALA A 59 4.28 -0.14 -8.62
CA ALA A 59 4.84 -0.91 -7.50
C ALA A 59 3.74 -1.48 -6.59
N ALA A 60 2.75 -0.66 -6.26
CA ALA A 60 1.63 -1.03 -5.40
C ALA A 60 0.73 -2.11 -6.05
N ALA A 61 0.35 -1.89 -7.32
CA ALA A 61 -0.52 -2.79 -8.07
C ALA A 61 0.15 -4.16 -8.29
N ILE A 62 1.41 -4.15 -8.75
CA ILE A 62 2.17 -5.38 -9.00
C ILE A 62 2.45 -6.09 -7.67
N GLY A 63 2.93 -5.37 -6.67
CA GLY A 63 3.30 -5.97 -5.39
C GLY A 63 2.11 -6.57 -4.64
N GLY A 64 1.00 -5.83 -4.53
CA GLY A 64 -0.23 -6.33 -3.91
C GLY A 64 -0.90 -7.42 -4.74
N GLY A 65 -0.98 -7.23 -6.06
CA GLY A 65 -1.56 -8.20 -6.97
C GLY A 65 -0.84 -9.55 -6.95
N LEU A 66 0.51 -9.55 -6.99
CA LEU A 66 1.30 -10.77 -6.89
C LEU A 66 1.14 -11.46 -5.53
N ALA A 67 1.05 -10.69 -4.43
CA ALA A 67 0.80 -11.26 -3.12
C ALA A 67 -0.52 -12.05 -3.11
N ASP A 68 -1.60 -11.46 -3.62
CA ASP A 68 -2.90 -12.12 -3.67
C ASP A 68 -2.95 -13.28 -4.67
N ILE A 69 -2.29 -13.18 -5.82
CA ILE A 69 -2.16 -14.32 -6.75
C ILE A 69 -1.57 -15.54 -6.05
N LEU A 70 -0.62 -15.32 -5.13
CA LEU A 70 0.07 -16.39 -4.40
C LEU A 70 -0.71 -16.90 -3.18
N THR A 71 -1.55 -16.06 -2.55
CA THR A 71 -2.16 -16.39 -1.24
C THR A 71 -3.68 -16.41 -1.25
N ALA A 72 -4.32 -15.56 -2.05
CA ALA A 72 -5.77 -15.38 -2.10
C ALA A 72 -6.23 -14.92 -3.50
N PRO A 73 -6.10 -15.78 -4.56
CA PRO A 73 -6.23 -15.37 -5.96
C PRO A 73 -7.55 -14.68 -6.32
N ILE A 74 -8.63 -14.98 -5.62
CA ILE A 74 -9.95 -14.37 -5.86
C ILE A 74 -9.95 -12.85 -5.59
N TRP A 75 -9.06 -12.38 -4.72
CA TRP A 75 -8.93 -10.97 -4.37
C TRP A 75 -8.01 -10.19 -5.32
N ALA A 76 -7.15 -10.87 -6.08
CA ALA A 76 -6.11 -10.24 -6.89
C ALA A 76 -6.62 -9.15 -7.85
N PRO A 77 -7.74 -9.31 -8.58
CA PRO A 77 -8.24 -8.25 -9.47
C PRO A 77 -8.62 -6.97 -8.71
N ALA A 78 -9.30 -7.12 -7.57
CA ALA A 78 -9.66 -5.98 -6.73
C ALA A 78 -8.43 -5.32 -6.11
N THR A 79 -7.51 -6.13 -5.59
CA THR A 79 -6.28 -5.66 -4.95
C THR A 79 -5.40 -4.87 -5.90
N ILE A 80 -5.22 -5.29 -7.15
CA ILE A 80 -4.46 -4.53 -8.15
C ILE A 80 -4.98 -3.09 -8.26
N ILE A 81 -6.29 -2.92 -8.35
CA ILE A 81 -6.94 -1.62 -8.49
C ILE A 81 -6.83 -0.82 -7.17
N ILE A 82 -7.21 -1.43 -6.05
CA ILE A 82 -7.24 -0.77 -4.75
C ILE A 82 -5.83 -0.33 -4.33
N LYS A 83 -4.80 -1.18 -4.48
CA LYS A 83 -3.42 -0.85 -4.11
C LYS A 83 -2.83 0.24 -4.99
N ALA A 84 -3.17 0.28 -6.28
CA ALA A 84 -2.83 1.43 -7.12
C ALA A 84 -3.46 2.72 -6.58
N LEU A 85 -4.76 2.71 -6.26
CA LEU A 85 -5.51 3.89 -5.81
C LEU A 85 -5.03 4.42 -4.46
N ILE A 86 -4.70 3.57 -3.48
CA ILE A 86 -4.22 4.02 -2.17
C ILE A 86 -2.86 4.73 -2.22
N SER A 87 -2.10 4.58 -3.30
CA SER A 87 -0.84 5.28 -3.49
C SER A 87 -1.00 6.75 -3.94
N ILE A 88 -2.14 7.10 -4.54
CA ILE A 88 -2.38 8.42 -5.19
C ILE A 88 -2.37 9.60 -4.21
N PRO A 89 -2.95 9.51 -2.99
CA PRO A 89 -3.00 10.66 -2.08
C PRO A 89 -1.64 11.17 -1.65
N PHE A 90 -0.62 10.32 -1.67
CA PHE A 90 0.73 10.64 -1.22
C PHE A 90 1.49 11.54 -2.19
N THR A 91 2.54 12.18 -1.68
CA THR A 91 3.40 13.03 -2.52
C THR A 91 4.88 12.71 -2.30
N ASN A 92 5.60 12.65 -3.41
CA ASN A 92 7.05 12.50 -3.43
C ASN A 92 7.79 13.85 -3.58
N LYS A 93 7.09 14.98 -3.63
CA LYS A 93 7.68 16.30 -3.89
C LYS A 93 8.42 16.90 -2.69
N SER A 94 8.12 16.47 -1.46
CA SER A 94 8.80 16.93 -0.26
C SER A 94 10.20 16.29 -0.13
N SER A 95 11.13 16.95 0.53
CA SER A 95 12.44 16.39 0.89
C SER A 95 12.35 15.30 1.97
N LYS A 96 11.23 15.21 2.69
CA LYS A 96 10.95 14.22 3.72
C LYS A 96 9.84 13.26 3.28
N ILE A 97 9.89 12.05 3.80
CA ILE A 97 8.86 11.01 3.65
C ILE A 97 7.69 11.32 4.58
N VAL A 98 7.99 11.55 5.87
CA VAL A 98 6.97 11.86 6.88
C VAL A 98 6.71 13.35 6.87
N THR A 99 5.56 13.73 6.33
CA THR A 99 5.03 15.10 6.31
C THR A 99 3.58 15.08 6.76
N ALA A 100 3.04 16.21 7.22
CA ALA A 100 1.62 16.30 7.61
C ALA A 100 0.69 15.81 6.48
N ARG A 101 0.99 16.18 5.21
CA ARG A 101 0.25 15.72 4.05
C ARG A 101 0.28 14.21 3.90
N ASN A 102 1.45 13.58 3.96
CA ASN A 102 1.59 12.13 3.77
C ASN A 102 1.00 11.33 4.95
N VAL A 103 1.00 11.91 6.17
CA VAL A 103 0.29 11.32 7.31
C VAL A 103 -1.23 11.40 7.10
N ILE A 104 -1.77 12.53 6.66
CA ILE A 104 -3.21 12.64 6.34
C ILE A 104 -3.57 11.70 5.18
N SER A 105 -2.66 11.49 4.22
CA SER A 105 -2.88 10.56 3.10
C SER A 105 -3.12 9.12 3.56
N THR A 106 -2.62 8.70 4.74
CA THR A 106 -2.93 7.37 5.29
C THR A 106 -4.40 7.21 5.65
N ILE A 107 -5.06 8.30 6.09
CA ILE A 107 -6.51 8.30 6.37
C ILE A 107 -7.30 8.18 5.06
N ILE A 108 -6.89 8.89 4.02
CA ILE A 108 -7.53 8.79 2.70
C ILE A 108 -7.34 7.39 2.13
N ALA A 109 -6.13 6.83 2.25
CA ALA A 109 -5.82 5.47 1.85
C ALA A 109 -6.66 4.42 2.59
N PHE A 110 -6.89 4.61 3.91
CA PHE A 110 -7.82 3.78 4.68
C PHE A 110 -9.24 3.81 4.10
N VAL A 111 -9.80 4.98 3.80
CA VAL A 111 -11.15 5.10 3.24
C VAL A 111 -11.22 4.39 1.87
N ILE A 112 -10.23 4.60 0.99
CA ILE A 112 -10.17 3.93 -0.32
C ILE A 112 -10.08 2.41 -0.14
N SER A 113 -9.22 1.95 0.76
CA SER A 113 -9.01 0.52 1.02
C SER A 113 -10.28 -0.13 1.60
N ALA A 114 -10.83 0.44 2.68
CA ALA A 114 -12.00 -0.11 3.35
C ALA A 114 -13.22 -0.19 2.41
N THR A 115 -13.50 0.89 1.67
CA THR A 115 -14.62 0.90 0.72
C THR A 115 -14.37 0.00 -0.47
N GLY A 116 -13.16 0.00 -1.03
CA GLY A 116 -12.80 -0.83 -2.17
C GLY A 116 -12.91 -2.32 -1.86
N TYR A 117 -12.36 -2.76 -0.74
CA TYR A 117 -12.48 -4.16 -0.32
C TYR A 117 -13.89 -4.56 0.09
N ALA A 118 -14.67 -3.67 0.72
CA ALA A 118 -16.07 -3.96 1.02
C ALA A 118 -16.90 -4.15 -0.26
N ILE A 119 -16.66 -3.35 -1.30
CA ILE A 119 -17.31 -3.53 -2.61
C ILE A 119 -16.88 -4.86 -3.24
N ALA A 120 -15.58 -5.16 -3.23
CA ALA A 120 -15.06 -6.41 -3.77
C ALA A 120 -15.66 -7.63 -3.05
N GLU A 121 -15.70 -7.59 -1.70
CA GLU A 121 -16.30 -8.64 -0.88
C GLU A 121 -17.78 -8.83 -1.18
N ALA A 122 -18.54 -7.74 -1.28
CA ALA A 122 -19.96 -7.80 -1.63
C ALA A 122 -20.19 -8.47 -3.00
N VAL A 123 -19.33 -8.21 -3.98
CA VAL A 123 -19.39 -8.84 -5.30
C VAL A 123 -19.00 -10.32 -5.23
N ILE A 124 -17.90 -10.64 -4.53
CA ILE A 124 -17.40 -12.02 -4.41
C ILE A 124 -18.40 -12.91 -3.67
N THR A 125 -18.96 -12.42 -2.57
CA THR A 125 -19.86 -13.18 -1.70
C THR A 125 -21.33 -13.08 -2.11
N GLN A 126 -21.65 -12.27 -3.12
CA GLN A 126 -23.03 -11.96 -3.53
C GLN A 126 -23.89 -11.40 -2.38
N THR A 127 -23.26 -10.70 -1.44
CA THR A 127 -23.89 -10.18 -0.22
C THR A 127 -24.13 -8.67 -0.37
N ASN A 128 -25.19 -8.16 0.30
CA ASN A 128 -25.48 -6.73 0.28
C ASN A 128 -24.33 -5.92 0.92
N ILE A 129 -23.86 -4.87 0.26
CA ILE A 129 -22.80 -3.98 0.74
C ILE A 129 -23.08 -3.38 2.12
N LEU A 130 -24.35 -3.13 2.47
CA LEU A 130 -24.76 -2.60 3.77
C LEU A 130 -24.52 -3.60 4.93
N VAL A 131 -24.38 -4.89 4.61
CA VAL A 131 -24.04 -5.93 5.58
C VAL A 131 -22.52 -6.11 5.64
N VAL A 132 -21.85 -6.11 4.47
CA VAL A 132 -20.41 -6.32 4.36
C VAL A 132 -19.62 -5.16 4.97
N LEU A 133 -19.99 -3.92 4.68
CA LEU A 133 -19.21 -2.75 5.08
C LEU A 133 -19.01 -2.67 6.62
N PRO A 134 -20.05 -2.74 7.47
CA PRO A 134 -19.81 -2.73 8.91
C PRO A 134 -19.03 -3.95 9.42
N ALA A 135 -19.17 -5.11 8.78
CA ALA A 135 -18.45 -6.32 9.17
C ALA A 135 -16.94 -6.25 8.86
N SER A 136 -16.55 -5.62 7.74
CA SER A 136 -15.16 -5.53 7.29
C SER A 136 -14.38 -4.33 7.89
N VAL A 137 -15.08 -3.30 8.40
CA VAL A 137 -14.45 -2.09 8.97
C VAL A 137 -13.44 -2.40 10.09
N PRO A 138 -13.73 -3.24 11.10
CA PRO A 138 -12.76 -3.51 12.17
C PRO A 138 -11.43 -4.05 11.65
N GLY A 139 -11.45 -5.01 10.72
CA GLY A 139 -10.25 -5.54 10.08
C GLY A 139 -9.50 -4.47 9.28
N SER A 140 -10.22 -3.64 8.53
CA SER A 140 -9.66 -2.55 7.76
C SER A 140 -9.00 -1.48 8.65
N VAL A 141 -9.57 -1.18 9.81
CA VAL A 141 -8.97 -0.25 10.79
C VAL A 141 -7.67 -0.81 11.34
N ILE A 142 -7.64 -2.08 11.72
CA ILE A 142 -6.42 -2.73 12.24
C ILE A 142 -5.32 -2.74 11.18
N GLN A 143 -5.63 -3.14 9.95
CA GLN A 143 -4.67 -3.20 8.86
C GLN A 143 -4.13 -1.81 8.49
N SER A 144 -5.00 -0.85 8.25
CA SER A 144 -4.59 0.49 7.83
C SER A 144 -3.93 1.27 8.97
N GLY A 145 -4.43 1.12 10.20
CA GLY A 145 -3.81 1.73 11.38
C GLY A 145 -2.42 1.18 11.65
N GLY A 146 -2.25 -0.14 11.64
CA GLY A 146 -0.95 -0.79 11.77
C GLY A 146 0.01 -0.39 10.65
N SER A 147 -0.47 -0.36 9.40
CA SER A 147 0.33 0.11 8.26
C SER A 147 0.74 1.57 8.38
N ALA A 148 -0.14 2.45 8.89
CA ALA A 148 0.18 3.85 9.11
C ALA A 148 1.26 4.03 10.21
N ILE A 149 1.18 3.28 11.30
CA ILE A 149 2.19 3.29 12.37
C ILE A 149 3.55 2.86 11.82
N ILE A 150 3.59 1.73 11.11
CA ILE A 150 4.83 1.21 10.50
C ILE A 150 5.38 2.20 9.47
N PHE A 151 4.53 2.80 8.63
CA PHE A 151 4.91 3.85 7.69
C PHE A 151 5.60 5.03 8.38
N ILE A 152 5.03 5.52 9.49
CA ILE A 152 5.60 6.65 10.23
C ILE A 152 6.96 6.25 10.82
N ILE A 153 7.06 5.09 11.47
CA ILE A 153 8.32 4.62 12.07
C ILE A 153 9.41 4.46 11.00
N LEU A 154 9.14 3.71 9.94
CA LEU A 154 10.10 3.49 8.85
C LEU A 154 10.42 4.80 8.12
N GLY A 155 9.43 5.64 7.87
CA GLY A 155 9.60 6.93 7.22
C GLY A 155 10.49 7.87 8.02
N LEU A 156 10.33 7.95 9.35
CA LEU A 156 11.20 8.74 10.23
C LEU A 156 12.65 8.23 10.23
N VAL A 157 12.83 6.91 10.24
CA VAL A 157 14.18 6.30 10.14
C VAL A 157 14.83 6.67 8.80
N LEU A 158 14.11 6.51 7.70
CA LEU A 158 14.61 6.84 6.36
C LEU A 158 14.88 8.35 6.20
N ASP A 159 14.05 9.20 6.80
CA ASP A 159 14.25 10.66 6.83
C ASP A 159 15.50 11.03 7.63
N LYS A 160 15.72 10.40 8.80
CA LYS A 160 16.93 10.59 9.63
C LYS A 160 18.20 10.16 8.90
N MET A 161 18.13 9.08 8.10
CA MET A 161 19.24 8.62 7.27
C MET A 161 19.47 9.48 6.01
N GLY A 162 18.61 10.44 5.73
CA GLY A 162 18.66 11.25 4.52
C GLY A 162 18.45 10.45 3.22
N PHE A 163 17.77 9.28 3.32
CA PHE A 163 17.61 8.33 2.23
C PHE A 163 17.04 8.99 0.97
N LYS A 164 15.97 9.77 1.12
CA LYS A 164 15.32 10.42 -0.01
C LYS A 164 16.23 11.43 -0.71
N LYS A 165 16.96 12.24 0.06
CA LYS A 165 17.95 13.19 -0.49
C LYS A 165 19.05 12.46 -1.25
N ARG A 166 19.56 11.38 -0.68
CA ARG A 166 20.66 10.61 -1.24
C ARG A 166 20.32 9.91 -2.55
N PHE A 167 19.10 9.37 -2.67
CA PHE A 167 18.72 8.53 -3.81
C PHE A 167 17.73 9.17 -4.78
N PHE A 168 16.94 10.16 -4.35
CA PHE A 168 15.84 10.70 -5.18
C PHE A 168 15.91 12.21 -5.45
N ASN A 169 16.54 13.00 -4.58
CA ASN A 169 16.63 14.46 -4.71
C ASN A 169 18.05 14.92 -5.07
N GLN A 170 18.79 14.19 -5.88
CA GLN A 170 20.14 14.58 -6.30
C GLN A 170 20.17 15.68 -7.39
N GLU A 171 19.03 16.31 -7.68
CA GLU A 171 18.92 17.43 -8.60
C GLU A 171 18.15 18.58 -7.93
N ALA A 172 18.84 19.47 -7.28
CA ALA A 172 18.48 20.86 -7.07
C ALA A 172 19.65 21.72 -7.57
#